data_73f5aea1ce512a83c4d4bd49b6abe53f
#
_entry.id   73f5aea1ce512a83c4d4bd49b6abe53f
#
_cell.length_a   1.000
_cell.length_b   1.000
_cell.length_c   1.000
_cell.angle_alpha   90.00
_cell.angle_beta   90.00
_cell.angle_gamma   90.00
#
_symmetry.space_group_name_H-M   'P 1'
#
loop_
_entity.id
_entity.type
_entity.pdbx_description
1 polymer ?
#
loop_
_entity_poly.entity_id
_entity_poly.type
_entity_poly.pdbx_seq_one_letter_code
_entity_poly.pdbx_strand_id
1 'polypeptide(L)'
;NQVFVELIRQGYDTENTLFYYRSRNDKEVDFVTRKGVKVEKLIQVCYDLTSEKTRLREIDALIEVAGELKCQTLQIISYQHKETIEEKGFTIQVIPFMEWVNKPILVTPEIH
;
A
#
# COMPACT_ATOMS: atom_id res chain seq x y z
N ASN A 1 0.47 11.04 9.51
CA ASN A 1 0.69 9.71 10.05
C ASN A 1 2.09 9.23 9.71
N GLN A 2 2.56 8.23 10.44
CA GLN A 2 3.94 7.76 10.32
C GLN A 2 4.23 7.13 8.96
N VAL A 3 3.24 6.50 8.36
CA VAL A 3 3.40 5.91 7.02
C VAL A 3 3.60 7.01 5.99
N PHE A 4 2.84 8.09 6.08
CA PHE A 4 3.00 9.24 5.19
C PHE A 4 4.41 9.83 5.32
N VAL A 5 4.87 10.04 6.55
CA VAL A 5 6.21 10.59 6.79
C VAL A 5 7.28 9.70 6.18
N GLU A 6 7.13 8.38 6.34
CA GLU A 6 8.10 7.44 5.79
C GLU A 6 8.09 7.45 4.25
N LEU A 7 6.92 7.57 3.63
CA LEU A 7 6.83 7.65 2.18
C LEU A 7 7.54 8.91 1.64
N ILE A 8 7.37 10.05 2.33
CA ILE A 8 8.08 11.26 1.95
C ILE A 8 9.59 11.07 2.11
N ARG A 9 10.01 10.40 3.20
CA ARG A 9 11.43 10.10 3.41
C ARG A 9 12.00 9.21 2.32
N GLN A 10 11.18 8.31 1.76
CA GLN A 10 11.60 7.43 0.67
C GLN A 10 11.66 8.15 -0.68
N GLY A 11 11.25 9.40 -0.75
CA GLY A 11 11.35 10.18 -1.96
C GLY A 11 10.05 10.40 -2.72
N TYR A 12 8.91 9.91 -2.20
CA TYR A 12 7.63 10.19 -2.83
C TYR A 12 7.19 11.62 -2.49
N ASP A 13 6.46 12.26 -3.39
CA ASP A 13 5.97 13.61 -3.17
C ASP A 13 4.50 13.73 -3.52
N THR A 14 3.80 14.65 -2.85
CA THR A 14 2.36 14.80 -2.98
C THR A 14 1.93 15.50 -4.27
N GLU A 15 2.86 15.99 -5.05
CA GLU A 15 2.51 16.64 -6.32
C GLU A 15 2.45 15.64 -7.48
N ASN A 16 3.32 14.64 -7.47
CA ASN A 16 3.48 13.78 -8.64
C ASN A 16 3.43 12.28 -8.38
N THR A 17 3.84 11.81 -7.20
CA THR A 17 4.07 10.39 -7.00
C THR A 17 3.30 9.77 -5.85
N LEU A 18 2.59 10.56 -5.05
CA LEU A 18 1.86 10.06 -3.89
C LEU A 18 0.47 10.67 -3.83
N PHE A 19 -0.56 9.83 -3.86
CA PHE A 19 -1.94 10.27 -3.92
C PHE A 19 -2.82 9.49 -2.95
N TYR A 20 -3.90 10.11 -2.52
CA TYR A 20 -5.03 9.45 -1.88
C TYR A 20 -6.01 9.10 -2.99
N TYR A 21 -6.72 7.99 -2.89
CA TYR A 21 -7.66 7.59 -3.93
C TYR A 21 -8.99 7.11 -3.36
N ARG A 22 -10.07 7.55 -4.00
CA ARG A 22 -11.41 7.07 -3.69
C ARG A 22 -11.99 6.48 -4.97
N SER A 23 -12.49 5.24 -4.88
CA SER A 23 -13.04 4.55 -6.03
C SER A 23 -14.43 5.07 -6.37
N ARG A 24 -14.95 4.60 -7.49
CA ARG A 24 -16.32 4.91 -7.96
C ARG A 24 -17.37 4.53 -6.92
N ASN A 25 -17.15 3.50 -6.11
CA ASN A 25 -18.08 3.05 -5.09
C ASN A 25 -17.67 3.52 -3.69
N ASP A 26 -16.92 4.62 -3.60
CA ASP A 26 -16.49 5.24 -2.34
C ASP A 26 -15.58 4.34 -1.49
N LYS A 27 -14.85 3.45 -2.11
CA LYS A 27 -13.81 2.69 -1.41
C LYS A 27 -12.54 3.52 -1.41
N GLU A 28 -11.91 3.65 -0.24
CA GLU A 28 -10.76 4.54 -0.10
C GLU A 28 -9.47 3.76 0.08
N VAL A 29 -8.42 4.18 -0.59
CA VAL A 29 -7.06 3.68 -0.36
C VAL A 29 -6.22 4.84 0.14
N ASP A 30 -5.53 4.63 1.25
CA ASP A 30 -4.81 5.69 1.94
C ASP A 30 -3.70 6.28 1.10
N PHE A 31 -2.92 5.44 0.42
CA PHE A 31 -1.83 5.93 -0.41
C PHE A 31 -1.72 5.13 -1.70
N VAL A 32 -1.64 5.86 -2.81
CA VAL A 32 -1.33 5.32 -4.13
C VAL A 32 -0.01 5.93 -4.55
N THR A 33 0.96 5.12 -4.89
CA THR A 33 2.24 5.63 -5.38
C THR A 33 2.34 5.45 -6.88
N ARG A 34 3.08 6.34 -7.53
CA ARG A 34 3.23 6.33 -8.97
C ARG A 34 4.68 6.51 -9.35
N LYS A 35 5.10 5.85 -10.42
CA LYS A 35 6.39 6.08 -11.06
C LYS A 35 6.08 6.52 -12.47
N GLY A 36 6.36 7.77 -12.79
CA GLY A 36 5.98 8.34 -14.07
C GLY A 36 4.46 8.31 -14.21
N VAL A 37 3.96 7.74 -15.30
CA VAL A 37 2.52 7.62 -15.53
C VAL A 37 1.92 6.34 -14.97
N LYS A 38 2.75 5.43 -14.43
CA LYS A 38 2.29 4.13 -14.00
C LYS A 38 2.04 4.11 -12.50
N VAL A 39 0.89 3.59 -12.09
CA VAL A 39 0.61 3.35 -10.67
C VAL A 39 1.51 2.21 -10.21
N GLU A 40 2.26 2.45 -9.16
CA GLU A 40 3.26 1.50 -8.67
C GLU A 40 2.70 0.59 -7.59
N LYS A 41 2.07 1.13 -6.57
CA LYS A 41 1.49 0.32 -5.49
C LYS A 41 0.38 1.03 -4.76
N LEU A 42 -0.46 0.24 -4.11
CA LEU A 42 -1.57 0.71 -3.28
C LEU A 42 -1.27 0.31 -1.84
N ILE A 43 -1.36 1.26 -0.92
CA ILE A 43 -1.02 1.05 0.49
C ILE A 43 -2.16 1.47 1.37
N GLN A 44 -2.66 0.54 2.20
CA GLN A 44 -3.59 0.84 3.28
C GLN A 44 -2.84 0.83 4.60
N VAL A 45 -3.24 1.67 5.52
CA VAL A 45 -2.69 1.67 6.86
C VAL A 45 -3.78 1.13 7.79
N CYS A 46 -3.55 -0.02 8.39
CA CYS A 46 -4.49 -0.59 9.34
C CYS A 46 -3.70 -1.30 10.43
N TYR A 47 -3.53 -0.65 11.56
CA TYR A 47 -2.67 -1.16 12.62
C TYR A 47 -3.25 -2.41 13.29
N ASP A 48 -4.58 -2.55 13.33
CA ASP A 48 -5.23 -3.69 13.95
C ASP A 48 -6.19 -4.36 12.98
N LEU A 49 -5.84 -5.55 12.52
CA LEU A 49 -6.65 -6.35 11.60
C LEU A 49 -7.39 -7.49 12.30
N THR A 50 -7.52 -7.45 13.63
CA THR A 50 -8.17 -8.55 14.36
C THR A 50 -9.68 -8.58 14.16
N SER A 51 -10.31 -7.41 13.88
CA SER A 51 -11.73 -7.36 13.56
C SER A 51 -11.97 -7.86 12.15
N GLU A 52 -12.81 -8.87 11.99
CA GLU A 52 -13.15 -9.40 10.68
C GLU A 52 -13.78 -8.33 9.80
N LYS A 53 -14.63 -7.50 10.36
CA LYS A 53 -15.28 -6.41 9.62
C LYS A 53 -14.26 -5.42 9.07
N THR A 54 -13.29 -5.01 9.89
CA THR A 54 -12.22 -4.11 9.46
C THR A 54 -11.36 -4.76 8.38
N ARG A 55 -10.99 -6.03 8.61
CA ARG A 55 -10.17 -6.78 7.67
C ARG A 55 -10.82 -6.85 6.29
N LEU A 56 -12.10 -7.21 6.24
CA LEU A 56 -12.82 -7.31 4.96
C LEU A 56 -12.93 -5.96 4.28
N ARG A 57 -13.19 -4.90 5.05
CA ARG A 57 -13.30 -3.55 4.49
C ARG A 57 -12.00 -3.11 3.82
N GLU A 58 -10.86 -3.36 4.47
CA GLU A 58 -9.55 -2.98 3.92
C GLU A 58 -9.19 -3.79 2.68
N ILE A 59 -9.47 -5.09 2.70
CA ILE A 59 -9.23 -5.96 1.56
C ILE A 59 -10.10 -5.56 0.38
N ASP A 60 -11.40 -5.33 0.61
CA ASP A 60 -12.33 -4.97 -0.46
C ASP A 60 -11.93 -3.65 -1.12
N ALA A 61 -11.51 -2.68 -0.32
CA ALA A 61 -11.10 -1.39 -0.87
C ALA A 61 -9.86 -1.55 -1.76
N LEU A 62 -8.86 -2.31 -1.32
CA LEU A 62 -7.66 -2.53 -2.13
C LEU A 62 -7.98 -3.23 -3.43
N ILE A 63 -8.81 -4.27 -3.39
CA ILE A 63 -9.14 -5.04 -4.58
C ILE A 63 -9.92 -4.18 -5.59
N GLU A 64 -10.88 -3.40 -5.13
CA GLU A 64 -11.65 -2.55 -6.03
C GLU A 64 -10.76 -1.50 -6.69
N VAL A 65 -9.93 -0.82 -5.91
CA VAL A 65 -9.04 0.21 -6.45
C VAL A 65 -7.98 -0.43 -7.36
N ALA A 66 -7.49 -1.61 -7.01
CA ALA A 66 -6.54 -2.34 -7.86
C ALA A 66 -7.13 -2.61 -9.25
N GLY A 67 -8.41 -2.96 -9.30
CA GLY A 67 -9.10 -3.16 -10.58
C GLY A 67 -9.24 -1.86 -11.37
N GLU A 68 -9.58 -0.76 -10.69
CA GLU A 68 -9.73 0.53 -11.37
C GLU A 68 -8.39 1.07 -11.88
N LEU A 69 -7.35 0.96 -11.10
CA LEU A 69 -6.03 1.52 -11.43
C LEU A 69 -5.09 0.53 -12.11
N LYS A 70 -5.52 -0.72 -12.28
CA LYS A 70 -4.72 -1.78 -12.91
C LYS A 70 -3.38 -1.97 -12.21
N CYS A 71 -3.43 -2.09 -10.89
CA CYS A 71 -2.23 -2.22 -10.06
C CYS A 71 -2.25 -3.58 -9.36
N GLN A 72 -1.12 -4.28 -9.37
CA GLN A 72 -1.01 -5.62 -8.78
C GLN A 72 -0.25 -5.62 -7.46
N THR A 73 0.35 -4.50 -7.07
CA THR A 73 1.14 -4.43 -5.84
C THR A 73 0.30 -3.81 -4.74
N LEU A 74 -0.22 -4.65 -3.84
CA LEU A 74 -1.15 -4.25 -2.79
C LEU A 74 -0.55 -4.53 -1.43
N GLN A 75 -0.57 -3.53 -0.54
CA GLN A 75 0.04 -3.63 0.77
C GLN A 75 -0.89 -3.09 1.86
N ILE A 76 -0.89 -3.75 3.00
CA ILE A 76 -1.49 -3.22 4.22
C ILE A 76 -0.36 -3.09 5.24
N ILE A 77 -0.16 -1.89 5.76
CA ILE A 77 0.84 -1.67 6.81
C ILE A 77 0.14 -1.82 8.16
N SER A 78 0.56 -2.83 8.91
CA SER A 78 -0.01 -3.17 10.21
C SER A 78 0.93 -2.74 11.33
N TYR A 79 0.51 -2.92 12.59
CA TYR A 79 1.40 -2.68 13.71
C TYR A 79 2.42 -3.83 13.83
N GLN A 80 1.95 -5.06 14.01
CA GLN A 80 2.83 -6.22 14.19
C GLN A 80 2.48 -7.41 13.32
N HIS A 81 1.30 -7.42 12.71
CA HIS A 81 0.82 -8.59 11.99
C HIS A 81 1.48 -8.74 10.62
N LYS A 82 1.87 -9.95 10.28
CA LYS A 82 2.47 -10.26 9.00
C LYS A 82 1.71 -11.40 8.36
N GLU A 83 1.28 -11.20 7.12
CA GLU A 83 0.46 -12.19 6.44
C GLU A 83 0.51 -11.93 4.94
N THR A 84 0.30 -12.97 4.15
CA THR A 84 0.03 -12.83 2.72
C THR A 84 -1.40 -13.27 2.47
N ILE A 85 -2.21 -12.40 1.90
CA ILE A 85 -3.61 -12.66 1.63
C ILE A 85 -3.79 -12.86 0.14
N GLU A 86 -4.44 -13.97 -0.26
CA GLU A 86 -4.80 -14.21 -1.64
C GLU A 86 -6.30 -14.06 -1.75
N GLU A 87 -6.78 -13.14 -2.56
CA GLU A 87 -8.21 -12.86 -2.66
C GLU A 87 -8.55 -12.39 -4.06
N LYS A 88 -9.49 -13.06 -4.72
CA LYS A 88 -10.01 -12.67 -6.05
C LYS A 88 -8.90 -12.44 -7.09
N GLY A 89 -7.88 -13.25 -7.03
CA GLY A 89 -6.76 -13.15 -7.98
C GLY A 89 -5.71 -12.11 -7.63
N PHE A 90 -5.85 -11.42 -6.51
CA PHE A 90 -4.86 -10.46 -6.05
C PHE A 90 -4.11 -11.00 -4.84
N THR A 91 -2.85 -10.60 -4.71
CA THR A 91 -2.02 -10.92 -3.56
C THR A 91 -1.81 -9.64 -2.76
N ILE A 92 -2.16 -9.65 -1.49
CA ILE A 92 -1.99 -8.50 -0.60
C ILE A 92 -0.96 -8.87 0.46
N GLN A 93 0.08 -8.06 0.57
CA GLN A 93 1.10 -8.25 1.60
C GLN A 93 0.74 -7.41 2.81
N VAL A 94 0.54 -8.06 3.97
CA VAL A 94 0.38 -7.37 5.23
C VAL A 94 1.75 -7.30 5.88
N ILE A 95 2.26 -6.10 6.11
CA ILE A 95 3.63 -5.87 6.54
C ILE A 95 3.65 -5.06 7.83
N PRO A 96 4.32 -5.56 8.90
CA PRO A 96 4.46 -4.78 10.12
C PRO A 96 5.20 -3.47 9.84
N PHE A 97 4.75 -2.39 10.47
CA PHE A 97 5.33 -1.06 10.22
C PHE A 97 6.85 -1.03 10.38
N MET A 98 7.36 -1.61 11.46
CA MET A 98 8.82 -1.58 11.72
C MET A 98 9.60 -2.39 10.67
N GLU A 99 9.01 -3.47 10.14
CA GLU A 99 9.65 -4.22 9.09
C GLU A 99 9.64 -3.42 7.78
N TRP A 100 8.54 -2.71 7.51
CA TRP A 100 8.39 -1.92 6.30
C TRP A 100 9.37 -0.74 6.26
N VAL A 101 9.57 -0.05 7.40
CA VAL A 101 10.50 1.09 7.44
C VAL A 101 11.96 0.63 7.44
N ASN A 102 12.26 -0.55 7.97
CA ASN A 102 13.63 -1.04 8.05
C ASN A 102 14.06 -1.83 6.82
N LYS A 103 13.20 -1.93 5.81
CA LYS A 103 13.64 -2.55 4.59
C LYS A 103 14.79 -1.74 4.05
N PRO A 104 15.95 -2.38 3.79
CA PRO A 104 17.05 -1.66 3.19
C PRO A 104 16.58 -1.11 1.85
N ILE A 105 16.85 0.15 1.63
CA ILE A 105 16.70 0.71 0.31
C ILE A 105 17.73 -0.06 -0.51
N LEU A 106 17.22 -0.94 -1.35
CA LEU A 106 18.07 -1.59 -2.30
C LEU A 106 18.52 -0.54 -3.27
N VAL A 107 19.56 0.10 -2.91
CA VAL A 107 20.35 0.79 -3.86
C VAL A 107 21.05 -0.33 -4.59
N THR A 108 20.48 -0.80 -5.61
CA THR A 108 21.18 -1.56 -6.54
C THR A 108 22.35 -0.73 -6.91
N PRO A 109 23.46 -1.17 -6.58
CA PRO A 109 24.60 -0.50 -7.05
C PRO A 109 24.63 -0.76 -8.46
N GLU A 110 24.42 0.17 -9.12
CA GLU A 110 24.55 0.19 -10.37
C GLU A 110 25.80 0.09 -10.66
N ILE A 111 26.35 -0.66 -10.46
CA ILE A 111 27.48 -0.74 -10.74
C ILE A 111 27.72 -0.93 -11.86
N HIS A 112 27.83 -0.40 -12.12
CA HIS A 112 28.23 -0.31 -13.12
C HIS A 112 29.26 0.07 -13.28
#